data_f9f531056d15c33de9e28be4169d3fc9
#
_entry.id   f9f531056d15c33de9e28be4169d3fc9
#
_cell.length_a   1.000
_cell.length_b   1.000
_cell.length_c   1.000
_cell.angle_alpha   90.00
_cell.angle_beta   90.00
_cell.angle_gamma   90.00
#
_symmetry.space_group_name_H-M   'P 1'
#
loop_
_entity.id
_entity.type
_entity.pdbx_description
1 polymer ?
#
loop_
_entity_poly.entity_id
_entity_poly.type
_entity_poly.pdbx_seq_one_letter_code
_entity_poly.pdbx_strand_id
1 'polypeptide(L)'
;MRRALCLVLALLVLLPFGGMANAEAEVTGRMALDYAENFSVDYYDGGAARLRIGENQDFLLLPAGAAVPAGLEALPRIPIPAEKLYLASSSAPDLFLRMDALDTVQYSSTTAENWRIPELRAAMEEERIWYAGKYSAPDYELLLSEGCGLVVENTMILHNPAVKEKLEELGFPVLIEYSSYEPHPLGRVEWIKLYGLLTGRLPEAEAFFDRQAETFRSAEQAAPSGKTVAFFHITPSGGVTVRRRADYITRMIELAGGETAITDLPEAENALSTETIQMESFYAQARDADVLIYNSTAVGAVPDMEAFLALSPLLADFRAVRTGEVWCTEKSMFQRSSAAADIIRELHAIVSGEADDQLSCFYRVK
;
A
#
# COMPACT_ATOMS: atom_id res chain seq x y z
N MET A 1 -30.54 -63.58 -69.74
CA MET A 1 -31.02 -62.40 -69.03
C MET A 1 -30.26 -62.26 -67.69
N ARG A 2 -29.16 -61.44 -67.64
CA ARG A 2 -28.39 -61.16 -66.45
C ARG A 2 -28.43 -59.64 -66.18
N ARG A 3 -29.08 -59.24 -65.12
CA ARG A 3 -29.13 -57.84 -64.70
C ARG A 3 -27.85 -57.49 -63.95
N ALA A 4 -27.07 -56.56 -64.46
CA ALA A 4 -25.94 -55.97 -63.78
C ALA A 4 -26.44 -54.89 -62.79
N LEU A 5 -26.10 -55.02 -61.53
CA LEU A 5 -26.39 -54.07 -60.45
C LEU A 5 -25.17 -53.17 -60.29
N CYS A 6 -25.29 -51.90 -60.73
CA CYS A 6 -24.24 -50.88 -60.43
C CYS A 6 -24.39 -50.38 -59.02
N LEU A 7 -23.39 -50.71 -58.21
CA LEU A 7 -23.19 -50.09 -56.85
C LEU A 7 -22.44 -48.76 -57.02
N VAL A 8 -23.12 -47.64 -56.72
CA VAL A 8 -22.51 -46.33 -56.62
C VAL A 8 -21.99 -46.19 -55.19
N LEU A 9 -20.68 -46.23 -55.02
CA LEU A 9 -20.02 -45.98 -53.75
C LEU A 9 -19.92 -44.47 -53.56
N ALA A 10 -20.75 -43.88 -52.69
CA ALA A 10 -20.59 -42.48 -52.27
C ALA A 10 -19.44 -42.38 -51.24
N LEU A 11 -18.32 -41.80 -51.67
CA LEU A 11 -17.19 -41.50 -50.84
C LEU A 11 -17.49 -40.22 -50.01
N LEU A 12 -17.90 -40.39 -48.76
CA LEU A 12 -18.05 -39.27 -47.81
C LEU A 12 -16.65 -38.80 -47.39
N VAL A 13 -16.20 -37.68 -47.95
CA VAL A 13 -14.99 -36.98 -47.50
C VAL A 13 -15.34 -36.27 -46.20
N LEU A 14 -15.00 -36.88 -45.07
CA LEU A 14 -14.96 -36.23 -43.78
C LEU A 14 -13.78 -35.23 -43.78
N LEU A 15 -14.08 -33.96 -44.07
CA LEU A 15 -13.16 -32.87 -43.78
C LEU A 15 -13.02 -32.78 -42.25
N PRO A 16 -11.83 -32.83 -41.70
CA PRO A 16 -11.67 -32.53 -40.27
C PRO A 16 -12.04 -31.06 -40.07
N PHE A 17 -13.11 -30.79 -39.35
CA PHE A 17 -13.33 -29.52 -38.70
C PHE A 17 -12.18 -29.39 -37.65
N GLY A 18 -11.05 -28.89 -38.09
CA GLY A 18 -10.01 -28.40 -37.20
C GLY A 18 -10.61 -27.24 -36.41
N GLY A 19 -11.07 -27.53 -35.22
CA GLY A 19 -11.27 -26.47 -34.21
C GLY A 19 -9.92 -25.77 -34.09
N MET A 20 -9.84 -24.52 -34.58
CA MET A 20 -8.78 -23.64 -34.23
C MET A 20 -8.91 -23.49 -32.69
N ALA A 21 -8.15 -24.25 -31.93
CA ALA A 21 -7.86 -23.88 -30.56
C ALA A 21 -7.30 -22.46 -30.70
N ASN A 22 -8.03 -21.46 -30.21
CA ASN A 22 -7.48 -20.12 -30.06
C ASN A 22 -6.23 -20.28 -29.21
N ALA A 23 -5.05 -20.11 -29.82
CA ALA A 23 -3.82 -20.07 -29.07
C ALA A 23 -3.98 -18.92 -28.06
N GLU A 24 -3.69 -19.19 -26.80
CA GLU A 24 -3.65 -18.14 -25.77
C GLU A 24 -2.73 -17.01 -26.26
N ALA A 25 -3.10 -15.76 -25.94
CA ALA A 25 -2.30 -14.61 -26.33
C ALA A 25 -0.90 -14.69 -25.68
N GLU A 26 0.11 -14.38 -26.47
CA GLU A 26 1.50 -14.40 -26.00
C GLU A 26 1.78 -13.19 -25.10
N VAL A 27 2.44 -13.43 -23.97
CA VAL A 27 2.96 -12.38 -23.08
C VAL A 27 4.17 -11.74 -23.73
N THR A 28 4.09 -10.45 -24.04
CA THR A 28 5.16 -9.68 -24.71
C THR A 28 6.21 -9.11 -23.73
N GLY A 29 5.85 -9.02 -22.44
CA GLY A 29 6.73 -8.51 -21.38
C GLY A 29 6.06 -8.56 -20.03
N ARG A 30 6.83 -8.17 -19.01
CA ARG A 30 6.35 -8.06 -17.62
C ARG A 30 6.82 -6.77 -17.00
N MET A 31 6.02 -6.22 -16.08
CA MET A 31 6.45 -5.10 -15.26
C MET A 31 7.62 -5.54 -14.35
N ALA A 32 8.72 -4.81 -14.41
CA ALA A 32 9.85 -5.07 -13.52
C ALA A 32 9.54 -4.56 -12.11
N LEU A 33 9.56 -5.48 -11.15
CA LEU A 33 9.36 -5.21 -9.73
C LEU A 33 10.58 -5.71 -8.97
N ASP A 34 11.15 -4.84 -8.12
CA ASP A 34 12.35 -5.14 -7.35
C ASP A 34 12.03 -5.58 -5.91
N TYR A 35 10.91 -5.09 -5.34
CA TYR A 35 10.54 -5.27 -3.94
C TYR A 35 9.08 -5.67 -3.72
N ALA A 36 8.16 -5.29 -4.61
CA ALA A 36 6.76 -5.62 -4.47
C ALA A 36 6.50 -7.08 -4.85
N GLU A 37 5.80 -7.80 -3.97
CA GLU A 37 5.49 -9.22 -4.12
C GLU A 37 3.98 -9.48 -4.28
N ASN A 38 3.13 -8.51 -3.90
CA ASN A 38 1.70 -8.71 -3.84
C ASN A 38 0.96 -8.36 -5.13
N PHE A 39 1.66 -7.94 -6.19
CA PHE A 39 1.06 -7.81 -7.52
C PHE A 39 2.03 -8.18 -8.63
N SER A 40 1.48 -8.47 -9.82
CA SER A 40 2.27 -8.66 -11.04
C SER A 40 1.47 -8.19 -12.26
N VAL A 41 2.19 -7.76 -13.31
CA VAL A 41 1.61 -7.30 -14.57
C VAL A 41 2.30 -7.99 -15.73
N ASP A 42 1.51 -8.71 -16.56
CA ASP A 42 1.94 -9.26 -17.83
C ASP A 42 1.40 -8.38 -18.97
N TYR A 43 2.26 -7.97 -19.90
CA TYR A 43 1.89 -7.16 -21.06
C TYR A 43 1.58 -8.02 -22.28
N TYR A 44 0.65 -7.54 -23.11
CA TYR A 44 0.21 -8.15 -24.36
C TYR A 44 0.26 -7.14 -25.52
N ASP A 45 0.16 -7.62 -26.74
CA ASP A 45 0.07 -6.76 -27.91
C ASP A 45 -1.10 -5.78 -27.82
N GLY A 46 -0.94 -4.59 -28.42
CA GLY A 46 -1.97 -3.54 -28.39
C GLY A 46 -2.05 -2.77 -27.06
N GLY A 47 -1.11 -2.97 -26.14
CA GLY A 47 -1.03 -2.27 -24.86
C GLY A 47 -1.96 -2.82 -23.77
N ALA A 48 -2.65 -3.93 -24.03
CA ALA A 48 -3.40 -4.65 -22.99
C ALA A 48 -2.45 -5.24 -21.95
N ALA A 49 -2.90 -5.34 -20.68
CA ALA A 49 -2.10 -5.97 -19.64
C ALA A 49 -3.00 -6.78 -18.70
N ARG A 50 -2.47 -7.89 -18.17
CA ARG A 50 -3.11 -8.68 -17.12
C ARG A 50 -2.49 -8.30 -15.79
N LEU A 51 -3.30 -7.79 -14.88
CA LEU A 51 -2.94 -7.47 -13.51
C LEU A 51 -3.40 -8.57 -12.57
N ARG A 52 -2.49 -9.13 -11.80
CA ARG A 52 -2.82 -10.02 -10.68
C ARG A 52 -2.42 -9.36 -9.37
N ILE A 53 -3.29 -9.45 -8.35
CA ILE A 53 -3.04 -8.93 -7.00
C ILE A 53 -3.36 -10.03 -6.00
N GLY A 54 -2.37 -10.37 -5.17
CA GLY A 54 -2.47 -11.49 -4.24
C GLY A 54 -2.86 -12.78 -4.96
N GLU A 55 -3.67 -13.62 -4.29
CA GLU A 55 -4.09 -14.91 -4.86
C GLU A 55 -5.42 -14.84 -5.63
N ASN A 56 -6.24 -13.80 -5.41
CA ASN A 56 -7.67 -13.84 -5.78
C ASN A 56 -8.14 -12.69 -6.67
N GLN A 57 -7.27 -11.76 -7.06
CA GLN A 57 -7.66 -10.68 -7.95
C GLN A 57 -6.91 -10.78 -9.27
N ASP A 58 -7.66 -10.77 -10.36
CA ASP A 58 -7.16 -10.94 -11.71
C ASP A 58 -7.96 -10.05 -12.65
N PHE A 59 -7.32 -9.10 -13.32
CA PHE A 59 -7.96 -8.08 -14.14
C PHE A 59 -7.29 -7.98 -15.50
N LEU A 60 -8.08 -7.61 -16.50
CA LEU A 60 -7.59 -7.16 -17.80
C LEU A 60 -7.58 -5.62 -17.82
N LEU A 61 -6.40 -5.03 -17.84
CA LEU A 61 -6.21 -3.61 -18.12
C LEU A 61 -6.26 -3.41 -19.64
N LEU A 62 -7.25 -2.63 -20.11
CA LEU A 62 -7.53 -2.54 -21.53
C LEU A 62 -7.55 -1.07 -22.00
N PRO A 63 -6.61 -0.66 -22.87
CA PRO A 63 -6.66 0.65 -23.52
C PRO A 63 -7.90 0.80 -24.42
N ALA A 64 -8.39 2.01 -24.58
CA ALA A 64 -9.52 2.31 -25.43
C ALA A 64 -9.25 1.83 -26.88
N GLY A 65 -10.15 1.01 -27.41
CA GLY A 65 -10.05 0.46 -28.76
C GLY A 65 -9.07 -0.71 -28.94
N ALA A 66 -8.38 -1.13 -27.88
CA ALA A 66 -7.53 -2.32 -27.93
C ALA A 66 -8.35 -3.61 -28.02
N ALA A 67 -7.84 -4.60 -28.75
CA ALA A 67 -8.45 -5.92 -28.80
C ALA A 67 -8.21 -6.68 -27.48
N VAL A 68 -9.20 -7.46 -27.07
CA VAL A 68 -9.07 -8.37 -25.93
C VAL A 68 -8.12 -9.52 -26.30
N PRO A 69 -7.03 -9.75 -25.56
CA PRO A 69 -6.14 -10.87 -25.83
C PRO A 69 -6.87 -12.21 -25.69
N ALA A 70 -6.57 -13.15 -26.59
CA ALA A 70 -7.20 -14.47 -26.58
C ALA A 70 -6.92 -15.21 -25.27
N GLY A 71 -7.96 -15.77 -24.65
CA GLY A 71 -7.90 -16.45 -23.36
C GLY A 71 -8.12 -15.53 -22.14
N LEU A 72 -8.25 -14.20 -22.32
CA LEU A 72 -8.49 -13.25 -21.24
C LEU A 72 -9.90 -12.62 -21.30
N GLU A 73 -10.80 -13.13 -22.14
CA GLU A 73 -12.13 -12.55 -22.38
C GLU A 73 -13.02 -12.53 -21.12
N ALA A 74 -12.81 -13.48 -20.22
CA ALA A 74 -13.60 -13.67 -19.00
C ALA A 74 -13.13 -12.77 -17.83
N LEU A 75 -11.95 -12.12 -17.93
CA LEU A 75 -11.44 -11.30 -16.84
C LEU A 75 -12.24 -9.99 -16.69
N PRO A 76 -12.48 -9.54 -15.45
CA PRO A 76 -12.95 -8.20 -15.17
C PRO A 76 -12.05 -7.16 -15.84
N ARG A 77 -12.64 -6.16 -16.48
CA ARG A 77 -11.89 -5.17 -17.26
C ARG A 77 -11.76 -3.86 -16.50
N ILE A 78 -10.55 -3.32 -16.50
CA ILE A 78 -10.27 -1.96 -16.05
C ILE A 78 -9.83 -1.17 -17.30
N PRO A 79 -10.63 -0.20 -17.77
CA PRO A 79 -10.19 0.71 -18.83
C PRO A 79 -8.96 1.51 -18.39
N ILE A 80 -7.95 1.66 -19.27
CA ILE A 80 -6.79 2.50 -19.04
C ILE A 80 -6.59 3.51 -20.18
N PRO A 81 -6.19 4.76 -19.87
CA PRO A 81 -6.02 5.28 -18.50
C PRO A 81 -7.34 5.34 -17.73
N ALA A 82 -7.30 4.98 -16.44
CA ALA A 82 -8.45 5.08 -15.55
C ALA A 82 -8.58 6.54 -15.06
N GLU A 83 -9.81 7.01 -15.01
CA GLU A 83 -10.17 8.37 -14.57
C GLU A 83 -11.27 8.30 -13.50
N LYS A 84 -11.44 9.39 -12.75
CA LYS A 84 -12.46 9.51 -11.70
C LYS A 84 -12.39 8.37 -10.67
N LEU A 85 -11.18 8.15 -10.15
CA LEU A 85 -10.94 7.10 -9.17
C LEU A 85 -11.57 7.44 -7.81
N TYR A 86 -12.17 6.43 -7.17
CA TYR A 86 -12.49 6.46 -5.75
C TYR A 86 -11.40 5.74 -4.96
N LEU A 87 -10.67 6.48 -4.13
CA LEU A 87 -9.63 5.92 -3.27
C LEU A 87 -10.14 5.77 -1.84
N ALA A 88 -10.41 4.53 -1.44
CA ALA A 88 -10.79 4.16 -0.09
C ALA A 88 -9.57 3.94 0.81
N SER A 89 -8.39 3.68 0.24
CA SER A 89 -7.12 3.60 0.96
C SER A 89 -6.57 5.00 1.25
N SER A 90 -6.21 5.28 2.51
CA SER A 90 -5.60 6.55 2.90
C SER A 90 -4.10 6.64 2.59
N SER A 91 -3.46 5.53 2.20
CA SER A 91 -2.04 5.48 1.83
C SER A 91 -1.81 5.71 0.34
N ALA A 92 -2.74 5.33 -0.52
CA ALA A 92 -2.58 5.44 -1.97
C ALA A 92 -2.47 6.88 -2.49
N PRO A 93 -3.28 7.88 -2.03
CA PRO A 93 -3.28 9.23 -2.62
C PRO A 93 -1.93 9.96 -2.61
N ASP A 94 -1.05 9.68 -1.64
CA ASP A 94 0.30 10.25 -1.63
C ASP A 94 1.12 9.78 -2.84
N LEU A 95 0.96 8.54 -3.29
CA LEU A 95 1.63 8.03 -4.49
C LEU A 95 1.10 8.71 -5.76
N PHE A 96 -0.22 8.97 -5.84
CA PHE A 96 -0.80 9.74 -6.95
C PHE A 96 -0.26 11.17 -7.00
N LEU A 97 -0.06 11.79 -5.84
CA LEU A 97 0.55 13.12 -5.75
C LEU A 97 2.00 13.10 -6.29
N ARG A 98 2.79 12.04 -6.00
CA ARG A 98 4.21 11.95 -6.40
C ARG A 98 4.44 11.72 -7.88
N MET A 99 3.48 11.17 -8.60
CA MET A 99 3.54 10.95 -10.05
C MET A 99 2.69 11.96 -10.84
N ASP A 100 2.25 13.06 -10.20
CA ASP A 100 1.43 14.12 -10.82
C ASP A 100 0.13 13.55 -11.45
N ALA A 101 -0.53 12.61 -10.74
CA ALA A 101 -1.76 11.97 -11.18
C ALA A 101 -2.95 12.24 -10.24
N LEU A 102 -2.84 13.26 -9.36
CA LEU A 102 -3.93 13.57 -8.42
C LEU A 102 -5.22 14.03 -9.13
N ASP A 103 -5.11 14.53 -10.34
CA ASP A 103 -6.22 14.91 -11.22
C ASP A 103 -7.09 13.73 -11.66
N THR A 104 -6.58 12.51 -11.60
CA THR A 104 -7.36 11.28 -11.87
C THR A 104 -8.21 10.82 -10.68
N VAL A 105 -7.91 11.32 -9.47
CA VAL A 105 -8.62 11.01 -8.24
C VAL A 105 -9.77 11.98 -8.06
N GLN A 106 -11.00 11.50 -8.14
CA GLN A 106 -12.21 12.34 -7.97
C GLN A 106 -12.85 12.14 -6.61
N TYR A 107 -12.67 10.96 -5.99
CA TYR A 107 -13.40 10.63 -4.76
C TYR A 107 -12.43 10.05 -3.71
N SER A 108 -12.70 10.41 -2.44
CA SER A 108 -11.95 9.93 -1.28
C SER A 108 -12.87 9.39 -0.20
N SER A 109 -12.44 8.34 0.49
CA SER A 109 -13.10 7.86 1.71
C SER A 109 -12.68 8.61 2.97
N THR A 110 -11.71 9.52 2.85
CA THR A 110 -11.18 10.34 3.94
C THR A 110 -11.64 11.77 3.76
N THR A 111 -12.15 12.37 4.82
CA THR A 111 -12.63 13.77 4.80
C THR A 111 -11.45 14.76 4.85
N ALA A 112 -11.67 16.00 4.42
CA ALA A 112 -10.62 17.03 4.35
C ALA A 112 -9.91 17.25 5.69
N GLU A 113 -10.64 17.28 6.81
CA GLU A 113 -10.07 17.49 8.15
C GLU A 113 -9.17 16.32 8.61
N ASN A 114 -9.34 15.13 8.04
CA ASN A 114 -8.53 13.95 8.38
C ASN A 114 -7.28 13.81 7.51
N TRP A 115 -7.15 14.58 6.44
CA TRP A 115 -5.91 14.63 5.67
C TRP A 115 -4.85 15.44 6.39
N ARG A 116 -3.66 14.85 6.53
CA ARG A 116 -2.45 15.46 7.10
C ARG A 116 -1.46 15.90 6.02
N ILE A 117 -1.73 15.55 4.76
CA ILE A 117 -1.00 16.01 3.59
C ILE A 117 -1.71 17.26 3.08
N PRO A 118 -1.03 18.44 3.08
CA PRO A 118 -1.68 19.71 2.77
C PRO A 118 -2.30 19.75 1.38
N GLU A 119 -1.65 19.16 0.38
CA GLU A 119 -2.10 19.13 -1.01
C GLU A 119 -3.40 18.35 -1.18
N LEU A 120 -3.56 17.23 -0.45
CA LEU A 120 -4.80 16.43 -0.46
C LEU A 120 -5.93 17.17 0.23
N ARG A 121 -5.63 17.83 1.36
CA ARG A 121 -6.61 18.67 2.04
C ARG A 121 -7.08 19.81 1.14
N ALA A 122 -6.16 20.55 0.54
CA ALA A 122 -6.46 21.65 -0.37
C ALA A 122 -7.30 21.17 -1.57
N ALA A 123 -6.98 20.01 -2.15
CA ALA A 123 -7.75 19.44 -3.25
C ALA A 123 -9.22 19.17 -2.88
N MET A 124 -9.49 18.79 -1.63
CA MET A 124 -10.86 18.59 -1.14
C MET A 124 -11.55 19.91 -0.77
N GLU A 125 -10.85 20.85 -0.14
CA GLU A 125 -11.38 22.19 0.21
C GLU A 125 -11.72 23.00 -1.06
N GLU A 126 -10.99 22.77 -2.17
CA GLU A 126 -11.22 23.34 -3.50
C GLU A 126 -12.22 22.52 -4.34
N GLU A 127 -12.88 21.51 -3.78
CA GLU A 127 -13.85 20.62 -4.44
C GLU A 127 -13.32 19.90 -5.67
N ARG A 128 -12.00 19.72 -5.79
CA ARG A 128 -11.36 18.89 -6.83
C ARG A 128 -11.45 17.41 -6.52
N ILE A 129 -11.48 17.06 -5.23
CA ILE A 129 -11.72 15.70 -4.73
C ILE A 129 -12.91 15.76 -3.77
N TRP A 130 -13.88 14.88 -3.94
CA TRP A 130 -15.08 14.84 -3.12
C TRP A 130 -15.04 13.68 -2.12
N TYR A 131 -15.59 13.90 -0.95
CA TYR A 131 -15.83 12.81 -0.01
C TYR A 131 -17.01 11.97 -0.49
N ALA A 132 -16.79 10.68 -0.77
CA ALA A 132 -17.80 9.75 -1.27
C ALA A 132 -18.07 8.59 -0.29
N GLY A 133 -18.10 8.91 1.01
CA GLY A 133 -18.36 7.92 2.05
C GLY A 133 -17.13 7.13 2.47
N LYS A 134 -17.25 6.32 3.52
CA LYS A 134 -16.19 5.44 4.02
C LYS A 134 -16.13 4.16 3.19
N TYR A 135 -14.99 3.44 3.22
CA TYR A 135 -14.83 2.12 2.59
C TYR A 135 -15.96 1.14 2.96
N SER A 136 -16.51 1.23 4.18
CA SER A 136 -17.59 0.36 4.67
C SER A 136 -19.00 0.88 4.37
N ALA A 137 -19.13 2.08 3.82
CA ALA A 137 -20.40 2.73 3.48
C ALA A 137 -20.16 3.83 2.43
N PRO A 138 -19.77 3.46 1.19
CA PRO A 138 -19.58 4.43 0.11
C PRO A 138 -20.91 5.03 -0.35
N ASP A 139 -20.85 6.23 -0.88
CA ASP A 139 -22.00 6.90 -1.51
C ASP A 139 -22.19 6.36 -2.94
N TYR A 140 -22.95 5.27 -3.05
CA TYR A 140 -23.21 4.61 -4.33
C TYR A 140 -23.90 5.51 -5.35
N GLU A 141 -24.78 6.41 -4.90
CA GLU A 141 -25.50 7.33 -5.79
C GLU A 141 -24.52 8.33 -6.41
N LEU A 142 -23.68 8.93 -5.59
CA LEU A 142 -22.64 9.84 -6.06
C LEU A 142 -21.70 9.16 -7.06
N LEU A 143 -21.17 7.97 -6.70
CA LEU A 143 -20.25 7.24 -7.56
C LEU A 143 -20.88 6.87 -8.91
N LEU A 144 -22.18 6.49 -8.93
CA LEU A 144 -22.90 6.16 -10.17
C LEU A 144 -23.20 7.39 -11.01
N SER A 145 -23.78 8.44 -10.39
CA SER A 145 -24.25 9.64 -11.11
C SER A 145 -23.10 10.39 -11.77
N GLU A 146 -21.96 10.41 -11.13
CA GLU A 146 -20.77 11.13 -11.60
C GLU A 146 -19.81 10.25 -12.42
N GLY A 147 -20.09 8.93 -12.51
CA GLY A 147 -19.35 8.02 -13.37
C GLY A 147 -17.97 7.67 -12.85
N CYS A 148 -17.88 7.19 -11.61
CA CYS A 148 -16.65 6.62 -11.08
C CYS A 148 -16.10 5.51 -11.99
N GLY A 149 -14.83 5.60 -12.39
CA GLY A 149 -14.23 4.68 -13.34
C GLY A 149 -13.52 3.49 -12.71
N LEU A 150 -13.01 3.66 -11.47
CA LEU A 150 -12.31 2.61 -10.73
C LEU A 150 -12.44 2.86 -9.24
N VAL A 151 -12.76 1.82 -8.49
CA VAL A 151 -12.75 1.80 -7.03
C VAL A 151 -11.47 1.11 -6.55
N VAL A 152 -10.66 1.82 -5.77
CA VAL A 152 -9.46 1.28 -5.12
C VAL A 152 -9.72 1.17 -3.62
N GLU A 153 -10.00 -0.04 -3.18
CA GLU A 153 -10.28 -0.36 -1.79
C GLU A 153 -9.04 -0.79 -1.02
N ASN A 154 -9.06 -0.66 0.28
CA ASN A 154 -8.07 -1.26 1.17
C ASN A 154 -8.55 -2.63 1.67
N THR A 155 -7.65 -3.40 2.29
CA THR A 155 -7.96 -4.77 2.77
C THR A 155 -9.02 -4.83 3.87
N MET A 156 -9.38 -3.71 4.51
CA MET A 156 -10.48 -3.68 5.48
C MET A 156 -11.84 -3.98 4.85
N ILE A 157 -11.97 -3.82 3.52
CA ILE A 157 -13.20 -4.19 2.79
C ILE A 157 -13.49 -5.69 2.90
N LEU A 158 -12.48 -6.53 3.13
CA LEU A 158 -12.63 -7.98 3.31
C LEU A 158 -13.45 -8.33 4.56
N HIS A 159 -13.55 -7.42 5.53
CA HIS A 159 -14.43 -7.55 6.69
C HIS A 159 -15.87 -7.08 6.40
N ASN A 160 -16.10 -6.51 5.21
CA ASN A 160 -17.40 -6.02 4.74
C ASN A 160 -17.70 -6.50 3.31
N PRO A 161 -17.72 -7.81 3.05
CA PRO A 161 -17.81 -8.36 1.70
C PRO A 161 -19.07 -7.89 0.94
N ALA A 162 -20.17 -7.66 1.62
CA ALA A 162 -21.41 -7.15 1.02
C ALA A 162 -21.24 -5.76 0.37
N VAL A 163 -20.33 -4.92 0.86
CA VAL A 163 -20.03 -3.61 0.24
C VAL A 163 -19.30 -3.81 -1.07
N LYS A 164 -18.28 -4.68 -1.09
CA LYS A 164 -17.55 -5.03 -2.32
C LYS A 164 -18.49 -5.62 -3.37
N GLU A 165 -19.27 -6.63 -2.98
CA GLU A 165 -20.26 -7.27 -3.87
C GLU A 165 -21.23 -6.23 -4.46
N LYS A 166 -21.69 -5.28 -3.62
CA LYS A 166 -22.61 -4.22 -4.08
C LYS A 166 -21.95 -3.28 -5.09
N LEU A 167 -20.69 -2.90 -4.89
CA LEU A 167 -19.95 -2.09 -5.86
C LEU A 167 -19.80 -2.83 -7.20
N GLU A 168 -19.46 -4.12 -7.17
CA GLU A 168 -19.34 -4.97 -8.36
C GLU A 168 -20.68 -5.18 -9.07
N GLU A 169 -21.79 -5.41 -8.34
CA GLU A 169 -23.16 -5.47 -8.89
C GLU A 169 -23.57 -4.19 -9.61
N LEU A 170 -23.11 -3.03 -9.12
CA LEU A 170 -23.34 -1.74 -9.76
C LEU A 170 -22.44 -1.49 -10.97
N GLY A 171 -21.54 -2.43 -11.29
CA GLY A 171 -20.68 -2.40 -12.46
C GLY A 171 -19.36 -1.71 -12.29
N PHE A 172 -18.98 -1.34 -11.07
CA PHE A 172 -17.65 -0.76 -10.82
C PHE A 172 -16.57 -1.85 -10.85
N PRO A 173 -15.42 -1.61 -11.51
CA PRO A 173 -14.23 -2.39 -11.24
C PRO A 173 -13.76 -2.07 -9.81
N VAL A 174 -13.54 -3.11 -8.98
CA VAL A 174 -13.11 -2.96 -7.58
C VAL A 174 -11.76 -3.63 -7.42
N LEU A 175 -10.72 -2.83 -7.22
CA LEU A 175 -9.36 -3.27 -6.95
C LEU A 175 -9.10 -3.15 -5.45
N ILE A 176 -8.72 -4.25 -4.78
CA ILE A 176 -8.28 -4.22 -3.38
C ILE A 176 -6.75 -4.13 -3.38
N GLU A 177 -6.23 -3.05 -2.84
CA GLU A 177 -4.78 -2.82 -2.75
C GLU A 177 -4.18 -3.55 -1.55
N TYR A 178 -3.04 -4.20 -1.76
CA TYR A 178 -2.30 -4.97 -0.76
C TYR A 178 -0.95 -4.34 -0.42
N SER A 179 -0.72 -3.08 -0.76
CA SER A 179 0.56 -2.40 -0.49
C SER A 179 0.97 -2.48 0.98
N SER A 180 -0.01 -2.46 1.88
CA SER A 180 0.21 -2.55 3.32
C SER A 180 0.78 -3.91 3.78
N TYR A 181 0.65 -4.94 2.97
CA TYR A 181 1.14 -6.30 3.25
C TYR A 181 2.47 -6.61 2.56
N GLU A 182 3.06 -5.65 1.87
CA GLU A 182 4.40 -5.84 1.31
C GLU A 182 5.43 -6.05 2.43
N PRO A 183 6.23 -7.14 2.34
CA PRO A 183 7.20 -7.47 3.39
C PRO A 183 8.35 -6.46 3.45
N HIS A 184 8.68 -5.85 2.30
CA HIS A 184 9.72 -4.84 2.22
C HIS A 184 9.09 -3.42 2.17
N PRO A 185 9.59 -2.43 2.93
CA PRO A 185 9.03 -1.08 2.92
C PRO A 185 9.00 -0.41 1.54
N LEU A 186 10.03 -0.67 0.69
CA LEU A 186 10.03 -0.17 -0.70
C LEU A 186 9.04 -0.90 -1.59
N GLY A 187 8.64 -2.14 -1.29
CA GLY A 187 7.57 -2.82 -2.00
C GLY A 187 6.27 -2.02 -1.94
N ARG A 188 5.98 -1.39 -0.79
CA ARG A 188 4.81 -0.49 -0.63
C ARG A 188 4.90 0.73 -1.55
N VAL A 189 6.09 1.31 -1.70
CA VAL A 189 6.32 2.45 -2.61
C VAL A 189 6.20 2.00 -4.06
N GLU A 190 6.63 0.78 -4.39
CA GLU A 190 6.66 0.26 -5.75
C GLU A 190 5.26 0.06 -6.35
N TRP A 191 4.21 0.04 -5.54
CA TRP A 191 2.82 0.11 -6.00
C TRP A 191 2.53 1.37 -6.83
N ILE A 192 3.36 2.40 -6.73
CA ILE A 192 3.29 3.57 -7.61
C ILE A 192 3.37 3.20 -9.09
N LYS A 193 4.15 2.14 -9.45
CA LYS A 193 4.24 1.66 -10.84
C LYS A 193 2.90 1.12 -11.33
N LEU A 194 2.15 0.40 -10.48
CA LEU A 194 0.80 -0.05 -10.80
C LEU A 194 -0.14 1.14 -11.02
N TYR A 195 -0.14 2.10 -10.09
CA TYR A 195 -0.97 3.30 -10.22
C TYR A 195 -0.57 4.14 -11.43
N GLY A 196 0.72 4.23 -11.73
CA GLY A 196 1.22 4.86 -12.96
C GLY A 196 0.71 4.19 -14.24
N LEU A 197 0.70 2.86 -14.28
CA LEU A 197 0.12 2.12 -15.41
C LEU A 197 -1.39 2.37 -15.55
N LEU A 198 -2.12 2.32 -14.42
CA LEU A 198 -3.57 2.55 -14.40
C LEU A 198 -3.95 3.96 -14.87
N THR A 199 -3.13 4.97 -14.61
CA THR A 199 -3.42 6.39 -14.90
C THR A 199 -2.68 6.96 -16.10
N GLY A 200 -1.84 6.15 -16.77
CA GLY A 200 -1.01 6.61 -17.88
C GLY A 200 0.18 7.48 -17.48
N ARG A 201 0.63 7.37 -16.20
CA ARG A 201 1.79 8.07 -15.61
C ARG A 201 2.93 7.12 -15.25
N LEU A 202 3.06 5.99 -15.96
CA LEU A 202 4.08 4.99 -15.64
C LEU A 202 5.52 5.54 -15.66
N PRO A 203 5.94 6.38 -16.64
CA PRO A 203 7.29 6.94 -16.62
C PRO A 203 7.59 7.80 -15.39
N GLU A 204 6.63 8.60 -14.93
CA GLU A 204 6.75 9.45 -13.74
C GLU A 204 6.83 8.58 -12.47
N ALA A 205 6.03 7.51 -12.43
CA ALA A 205 6.01 6.55 -11.34
C ALA A 205 7.34 5.80 -11.23
N GLU A 206 7.88 5.29 -12.33
CA GLU A 206 9.19 4.64 -12.39
C GLU A 206 10.31 5.58 -11.94
N ALA A 207 10.35 6.80 -12.50
CA ALA A 207 11.35 7.79 -12.12
C ALA A 207 11.28 8.19 -10.64
N PHE A 208 10.08 8.23 -10.05
CA PHE A 208 9.93 8.45 -8.61
C PHE A 208 10.47 7.27 -7.81
N PHE A 209 10.06 6.06 -8.17
CA PHE A 209 10.49 4.83 -7.49
C PHE A 209 12.01 4.67 -7.52
N ASP A 210 12.66 4.90 -8.67
CA ASP A 210 14.11 4.79 -8.82
C ASP A 210 14.86 5.73 -7.86
N ARG A 211 14.35 6.97 -7.67
CA ARG A 211 14.94 7.90 -6.68
C ARG A 211 14.78 7.39 -5.24
N GLN A 212 13.64 6.79 -4.90
CA GLN A 212 13.42 6.20 -3.58
C GLN A 212 14.33 4.99 -3.35
N ALA A 213 14.48 4.13 -4.35
CA ALA A 213 15.38 2.98 -4.28
C ALA A 213 16.86 3.40 -4.14
N GLU A 214 17.28 4.50 -4.78
CA GLU A 214 18.64 5.05 -4.62
C GLU A 214 18.86 5.62 -3.22
N THR A 215 17.89 6.37 -2.70
CA THR A 215 17.92 6.91 -1.33
C THR A 215 18.06 5.76 -0.32
N PHE A 216 17.29 4.69 -0.51
CA PHE A 216 17.35 3.51 0.35
C PHE A 216 18.71 2.81 0.27
N ARG A 217 19.24 2.53 -0.92
CA ARG A 217 20.56 1.90 -1.09
C ARG A 217 21.68 2.69 -0.42
N SER A 218 21.57 4.00 -0.44
CA SER A 218 22.54 4.88 0.24
C SER A 218 22.46 4.74 1.77
N ALA A 219 21.25 4.58 2.32
CA ALA A 219 21.05 4.37 3.75
C ALA A 219 21.46 2.96 4.21
N GLU A 220 21.21 1.94 3.39
CA GLU A 220 21.55 0.54 3.70
C GLU A 220 23.05 0.28 3.82
N GLN A 221 23.88 1.10 3.17
CA GLN A 221 25.35 1.01 3.26
C GLN A 221 25.94 1.51 4.58
N ALA A 222 25.09 2.13 5.42
CA ALA A 222 25.53 2.63 6.71
C ALA A 222 25.76 1.50 7.72
N ALA A 223 26.78 1.66 8.58
CA ALA A 223 27.10 0.66 9.59
C ALA A 223 25.98 0.53 10.63
N PRO A 224 25.62 -0.69 11.08
CA PRO A 224 24.67 -0.88 12.16
C PRO A 224 25.11 -0.12 13.42
N SER A 225 24.19 0.62 14.04
CA SER A 225 24.46 1.37 15.26
C SER A 225 24.46 0.49 16.52
N GLY A 226 23.79 -0.68 16.46
CA GLY A 226 23.54 -1.55 17.60
C GLY A 226 22.64 -0.94 18.68
N LYS A 227 22.02 0.23 18.41
CA LYS A 227 21.10 0.86 19.35
C LYS A 227 19.72 0.22 19.29
N THR A 228 19.13 0.06 20.47
CA THR A 228 17.79 -0.49 20.63
C THR A 228 16.72 0.59 20.58
N VAL A 229 15.65 0.34 19.84
CA VAL A 229 14.53 1.27 19.60
C VAL A 229 13.22 0.63 20.07
N ALA A 230 12.44 1.35 20.86
CA ALA A 230 11.06 0.98 21.17
C ALA A 230 10.08 1.91 20.45
N PHE A 231 9.33 1.38 19.49
CA PHE A 231 8.26 2.09 18.77
C PHE A 231 6.90 1.68 19.35
N PHE A 232 6.16 2.64 19.90
CA PHE A 232 4.95 2.35 20.65
C PHE A 232 3.95 3.51 20.72
N HIS A 233 2.74 3.21 21.18
CA HIS A 233 1.83 4.21 21.74
C HIS A 233 1.05 3.63 22.93
N ILE A 234 0.56 4.50 23.82
CA ILE A 234 -0.23 4.12 24.99
C ILE A 234 -1.72 4.34 24.63
N THR A 235 -2.52 3.28 24.78
CA THR A 235 -3.96 3.35 24.55
C THR A 235 -4.68 4.11 25.67
N PRO A 236 -5.89 4.62 25.44
CA PRO A 236 -6.68 5.27 26.51
C PRO A 236 -6.97 4.37 27.72
N SER A 237 -6.91 3.05 27.55
CA SER A 237 -7.04 2.07 28.64
C SER A 237 -5.74 1.76 29.38
N GLY A 238 -4.63 2.42 29.03
CA GLY A 238 -3.30 2.25 29.67
C GLY A 238 -2.48 1.08 29.12
N GLY A 239 -2.99 0.31 28.15
CA GLY A 239 -2.20 -0.69 27.44
C GLY A 239 -1.20 -0.03 26.50
N VAL A 240 -0.13 -0.74 26.16
CA VAL A 240 0.92 -0.26 25.25
C VAL A 240 0.85 -1.06 23.96
N THR A 241 0.53 -0.39 22.85
CA THR A 241 0.58 -1.01 21.54
C THR A 241 1.97 -0.89 20.96
N VAL A 242 2.55 -2.02 20.62
CA VAL A 242 3.91 -2.18 20.07
C VAL A 242 3.87 -2.88 18.72
N ARG A 243 5.00 -2.87 17.99
CA ARG A 243 5.14 -3.56 16.70
C ARG A 243 5.75 -4.93 16.89
N ARG A 244 5.19 -5.93 16.20
CA ARG A 244 5.76 -7.28 16.14
C ARG A 244 6.94 -7.33 15.17
N ARG A 245 7.71 -8.41 15.21
CA ARG A 245 8.95 -8.55 14.42
C ARG A 245 8.71 -8.46 12.91
N ALA A 246 7.61 -9.04 12.40
CA ALA A 246 7.28 -9.00 10.97
C ALA A 246 6.72 -7.65 10.49
N ASP A 247 6.43 -6.70 11.41
CA ASP A 247 5.86 -5.40 11.05
C ASP A 247 6.85 -4.56 10.25
N TYR A 248 6.36 -3.86 9.23
CA TYR A 248 7.20 -3.05 8.36
C TYR A 248 7.94 -1.91 9.07
N ILE A 249 7.42 -1.37 10.19
CA ILE A 249 8.13 -0.38 10.99
C ILE A 249 9.34 -1.01 11.70
N THR A 250 9.17 -2.23 12.23
CA THR A 250 10.30 -2.99 12.79
C THR A 250 11.35 -3.22 11.72
N ARG A 251 10.93 -3.59 10.51
CA ARG A 251 11.84 -3.75 9.38
C ARG A 251 12.55 -2.45 8.98
N MET A 252 11.86 -1.31 9.02
CA MET A 252 12.49 0.00 8.78
C MET A 252 13.54 0.33 9.84
N ILE A 253 13.31 0.01 11.12
CA ILE A 253 14.29 0.20 12.20
C ILE A 253 15.52 -0.66 11.94
N GLU A 254 15.35 -1.94 11.57
CA GLU A 254 16.46 -2.85 11.24
C GLU A 254 17.27 -2.36 10.04
N LEU A 255 16.58 -1.94 8.96
CA LEU A 255 17.22 -1.39 7.76
C LEU A 255 17.96 -0.07 8.03
N ALA A 256 17.52 0.67 9.02
CA ALA A 256 18.19 1.87 9.51
C ALA A 256 19.42 1.56 10.42
N GLY A 257 19.72 0.30 10.69
CA GLY A 257 20.84 -0.13 11.53
C GLY A 257 20.54 -0.12 13.03
N GLY A 258 19.27 -0.01 13.42
CA GLY A 258 18.82 -0.17 14.80
C GLY A 258 18.32 -1.59 15.08
N GLU A 259 18.03 -1.88 16.34
CA GLU A 259 17.43 -3.13 16.80
C GLU A 259 16.13 -2.83 17.55
N THR A 260 15.11 -3.69 17.41
CA THR A 260 13.88 -3.53 18.21
C THR A 260 14.15 -3.91 19.68
N ALA A 261 13.68 -3.08 20.60
CA ALA A 261 13.74 -3.39 22.04
C ALA A 261 12.67 -4.41 22.45
N ILE A 262 11.62 -4.58 21.66
CA ILE A 262 10.50 -5.48 21.97
C ILE A 262 10.69 -6.79 21.21
N THR A 263 11.09 -7.83 21.93
CA THR A 263 11.45 -9.13 21.35
C THR A 263 10.60 -10.29 21.86
N ASP A 264 9.95 -10.13 23.01
CA ASP A 264 9.11 -11.17 23.62
C ASP A 264 7.63 -10.96 23.25
N LEU A 265 7.31 -11.26 21.98
CA LEU A 265 5.96 -11.24 21.44
C LEU A 265 5.69 -12.51 20.63
N PRO A 266 4.42 -12.97 20.55
CA PRO A 266 4.05 -14.04 19.63
C PRO A 266 4.44 -13.69 18.19
N GLU A 267 4.90 -14.67 17.44
CA GLU A 267 5.16 -14.47 16.00
C GLU A 267 3.86 -14.10 15.26
N ALA A 268 3.99 -13.28 14.23
CA ALA A 268 2.90 -12.89 13.35
C ALA A 268 3.29 -13.10 11.89
N GLU A 269 2.31 -13.48 11.09
CA GLU A 269 2.52 -13.91 9.71
C GLU A 269 2.51 -12.76 8.69
N ASN A 270 2.24 -11.52 9.11
CA ASN A 270 2.07 -10.41 8.15
C ASN A 270 2.79 -9.11 8.58
N ALA A 271 3.02 -8.25 7.58
CA ALA A 271 3.74 -6.99 7.70
C ALA A 271 2.97 -5.87 8.43
N LEU A 272 1.68 -6.06 8.73
CA LEU A 272 0.85 -5.15 9.54
C LEU A 272 0.52 -5.80 10.87
N SER A 273 1.47 -5.81 11.77
CA SER A 273 1.36 -6.61 12.97
C SER A 273 1.68 -5.81 14.22
N THR A 274 0.63 -5.55 15.00
CA THR A 274 0.74 -4.90 16.31
C THR A 274 0.25 -5.82 17.41
N GLU A 275 0.71 -5.56 18.64
CA GLU A 275 0.25 -6.21 19.86
C GLU A 275 0.02 -5.14 20.92
N THR A 276 -1.03 -5.31 21.72
CA THR A 276 -1.23 -4.47 22.91
C THR A 276 -0.85 -5.28 24.15
N ILE A 277 0.20 -4.84 24.81
CA ILE A 277 0.74 -5.47 26.03
C ILE A 277 0.48 -4.58 27.25
N GLN A 278 0.65 -5.14 28.45
CA GLN A 278 0.57 -4.38 29.69
C GLN A 278 1.80 -3.45 29.85
N MET A 279 1.61 -2.32 30.53
CA MET A 279 2.68 -1.34 30.76
C MET A 279 3.89 -1.96 31.48
N GLU A 280 3.66 -2.89 32.40
CA GLU A 280 4.73 -3.60 33.12
C GLU A 280 5.58 -4.48 32.20
N SER A 281 4.92 -5.13 31.22
CA SER A 281 5.61 -5.95 30.22
C SER A 281 6.42 -5.07 29.27
N PHE A 282 5.87 -3.92 28.85
CA PHE A 282 6.59 -2.93 28.06
C PHE A 282 7.79 -2.38 28.82
N TYR A 283 7.59 -2.00 30.09
CA TYR A 283 8.67 -1.51 30.96
C TYR A 283 9.80 -2.53 31.07
N ALA A 284 9.47 -3.80 31.32
CA ALA A 284 10.47 -4.87 31.47
C ALA A 284 11.35 -5.03 30.22
N GLN A 285 10.80 -4.85 29.01
CA GLN A 285 11.50 -5.01 27.74
C GLN A 285 12.22 -3.73 27.28
N ALA A 286 11.60 -2.55 27.47
CA ALA A 286 12.01 -1.31 26.80
C ALA A 286 12.65 -0.26 27.74
N ARG A 287 12.68 -0.45 29.07
CA ARG A 287 13.23 0.55 30.01
C ARG A 287 14.69 0.92 29.71
N ASP A 288 15.48 -0.02 29.18
CA ASP A 288 16.88 0.14 28.85
C ASP A 288 17.11 0.43 27.35
N ALA A 289 16.03 0.67 26.59
CA ALA A 289 16.13 1.05 25.17
C ALA A 289 16.89 2.37 25.02
N ASP A 290 17.71 2.45 23.96
CA ASP A 290 18.49 3.63 23.63
C ASP A 290 17.61 4.78 23.13
N VAL A 291 16.56 4.43 22.39
CA VAL A 291 15.64 5.37 21.74
C VAL A 291 14.19 4.95 21.98
N LEU A 292 13.34 5.90 22.35
CA LEU A 292 11.90 5.74 22.37
C LEU A 292 11.27 6.53 21.21
N ILE A 293 10.42 5.90 20.43
CA ILE A 293 9.64 6.57 19.38
C ILE A 293 8.15 6.40 19.67
N TYR A 294 7.51 7.50 20.04
CA TYR A 294 6.08 7.52 20.31
C TYR A 294 5.28 7.72 19.03
N ASN A 295 4.33 6.83 18.77
CA ASN A 295 3.46 6.90 17.59
C ASN A 295 2.27 7.85 17.85
N SER A 296 2.40 9.10 17.44
CA SER A 296 1.35 10.11 17.59
C SER A 296 0.15 9.93 16.65
N THR A 297 0.29 9.13 15.61
CA THR A 297 -0.76 8.99 14.59
C THR A 297 -2.01 8.30 15.13
N ALA A 298 -1.85 7.43 16.15
CA ALA A 298 -2.92 6.65 16.74
C ALA A 298 -3.72 7.41 17.82
N VAL A 299 -3.04 8.20 18.67
CA VAL A 299 -3.63 8.75 19.91
C VAL A 299 -3.40 10.25 20.11
N GLY A 300 -2.65 10.89 19.24
CA GLY A 300 -2.39 12.32 19.28
C GLY A 300 -0.93 12.68 19.53
N ALA A 301 -0.59 13.93 19.22
CA ALA A 301 0.77 14.44 19.37
C ALA A 301 1.14 14.65 20.85
N VAL A 302 2.41 14.45 21.14
CA VAL A 302 3.03 14.74 22.43
C VAL A 302 3.96 15.95 22.21
N PRO A 303 3.55 17.16 22.62
CA PRO A 303 4.28 18.37 22.26
C PRO A 303 5.58 18.54 23.02
N ASP A 304 5.67 18.02 24.24
CA ASP A 304 6.79 18.20 25.15
C ASP A 304 6.96 17.03 26.12
N MET A 305 8.03 17.04 26.91
CA MET A 305 8.36 15.98 27.84
C MET A 305 7.35 15.90 29.00
N GLU A 306 6.75 17.00 29.43
CA GLU A 306 5.72 17.00 30.47
C GLU A 306 4.49 16.21 30.00
N ALA A 307 4.02 16.49 28.78
CA ALA A 307 2.92 15.75 28.16
C ALA A 307 3.27 14.27 27.94
N PHE A 308 4.52 13.96 27.58
CA PHE A 308 4.98 12.58 27.43
C PHE A 308 4.95 11.82 28.77
N LEU A 309 5.48 12.41 29.84
CA LEU A 309 5.52 11.79 31.16
C LEU A 309 4.12 11.67 31.78
N ALA A 310 3.20 12.56 31.41
CA ALA A 310 1.80 12.47 31.84
C ALA A 310 1.06 11.22 31.31
N LEU A 311 1.56 10.60 30.22
CA LEU A 311 0.98 9.35 29.69
C LEU A 311 1.14 8.18 30.66
N SER A 312 2.27 8.11 31.36
CA SER A 312 2.52 7.13 32.43
C SER A 312 3.70 7.56 33.30
N PRO A 313 3.57 7.56 34.63
CA PRO A 313 4.67 7.87 35.53
C PRO A 313 5.90 6.96 35.37
N LEU A 314 5.72 5.71 34.94
CA LEU A 314 6.81 4.76 34.71
C LEU A 314 7.78 5.22 33.62
N LEU A 315 7.35 6.06 32.68
CA LEU A 315 8.19 6.55 31.58
C LEU A 315 9.41 7.34 32.09
N ALA A 316 9.33 7.96 33.27
CA ALA A 316 10.45 8.70 33.85
C ALA A 316 11.69 7.82 34.14
N ASP A 317 11.49 6.52 34.32
CA ASP A 317 12.56 5.57 34.60
C ASP A 317 13.27 5.01 33.37
N PHE A 318 12.76 5.34 32.17
CA PHE A 318 13.36 4.86 30.91
C PHE A 318 14.71 5.55 30.64
N ARG A 319 15.65 4.76 30.13
CA ARG A 319 17.00 5.28 29.78
C ARG A 319 16.90 6.38 28.73
N ALA A 320 16.11 6.19 27.67
CA ALA A 320 15.94 7.17 26.61
C ALA A 320 15.38 8.51 27.13
N VAL A 321 14.50 8.50 28.13
CA VAL A 321 14.01 9.73 28.79
C VAL A 321 15.14 10.45 29.49
N ARG A 322 15.98 9.72 30.26
CA ARG A 322 17.10 10.31 30.97
C ARG A 322 18.22 10.84 30.05
N THR A 323 18.34 10.26 28.86
CA THR A 323 19.36 10.67 27.86
C THR A 323 18.82 11.65 26.82
N GLY A 324 17.51 11.99 26.84
CA GLY A 324 16.88 12.90 25.89
C GLY A 324 16.64 12.30 24.51
N GLU A 325 16.63 10.96 24.39
CA GLU A 325 16.40 10.24 23.14
C GLU A 325 14.95 9.77 23.00
N VAL A 326 14.03 10.71 23.23
CA VAL A 326 12.58 10.50 23.04
C VAL A 326 12.13 11.23 21.78
N TRP A 327 11.57 10.49 20.86
CA TRP A 327 11.08 10.98 19.58
C TRP A 327 9.59 10.72 19.44
N CYS A 328 8.94 11.51 18.62
CA CYS A 328 7.53 11.36 18.28
C CYS A 328 7.36 11.38 16.76
N THR A 329 6.44 10.59 16.23
CA THR A 329 6.13 10.60 14.80
C THR A 329 5.33 11.85 14.44
N GLU A 330 5.55 12.39 13.23
CA GLU A 330 4.63 13.34 12.64
C GLU A 330 3.28 12.67 12.31
N LYS A 331 2.19 13.41 12.44
CA LYS A 331 0.83 12.88 12.21
C LYS A 331 0.58 12.37 10.80
N SER A 332 1.32 12.88 9.83
CA SER A 332 1.22 12.50 8.41
C SER A 332 1.95 11.20 8.07
N MET A 333 2.79 10.66 8.96
CA MET A 333 3.72 9.57 8.66
C MET A 333 3.06 8.39 7.93
N PHE A 334 1.92 7.89 8.42
CA PHE A 334 1.24 6.74 7.80
C PHE A 334 0.38 7.08 6.57
N GLN A 335 0.17 8.36 6.29
CA GLN A 335 -0.46 8.80 5.04
C GLN A 335 0.57 9.02 3.92
N ARG A 336 1.88 9.12 4.28
CA ARG A 336 3.00 9.37 3.37
C ARG A 336 3.66 8.07 2.94
N SER A 337 2.95 7.26 2.16
CA SER A 337 3.47 5.97 1.66
C SER A 337 4.72 6.11 0.81
N SER A 338 4.87 7.25 0.15
CA SER A 338 6.05 7.59 -0.65
C SER A 338 7.32 7.79 0.16
N ALA A 339 7.21 8.03 1.48
CA ALA A 339 8.33 8.45 2.33
C ALA A 339 9.12 7.29 2.95
N ALA A 340 8.94 6.04 2.52
CA ALA A 340 9.57 4.89 3.17
C ALA A 340 11.11 5.00 3.24
N ALA A 341 11.76 5.40 2.15
CA ALA A 341 13.22 5.59 2.14
C ALA A 341 13.66 6.77 3.03
N ASP A 342 12.87 7.86 3.05
CA ASP A 342 13.14 9.01 3.92
C ASP A 342 12.99 8.63 5.40
N ILE A 343 11.96 7.84 5.75
CA ILE A 343 11.76 7.33 7.11
C ILE A 343 12.95 6.48 7.55
N ILE A 344 13.45 5.59 6.71
CA ILE A 344 14.62 4.75 7.00
C ILE A 344 15.86 5.63 7.19
N ARG A 345 16.08 6.63 6.35
CA ARG A 345 17.19 7.57 6.47
C ARG A 345 17.11 8.39 7.77
N GLU A 346 15.91 8.86 8.13
CA GLU A 346 15.70 9.61 9.38
C GLU A 346 15.87 8.73 10.61
N LEU A 347 15.37 7.49 10.57
CA LEU A 347 15.63 6.49 11.62
C LEU A 347 17.13 6.22 11.76
N HIS A 348 17.87 6.12 10.63
CA HIS A 348 19.32 5.97 10.68
C HIS A 348 19.98 7.16 11.40
N ALA A 349 19.62 8.38 11.07
CA ALA A 349 20.13 9.57 11.73
C ALA A 349 19.82 9.57 13.24
N ILE A 350 18.63 9.13 13.64
CA ILE A 350 18.23 8.99 15.05
C ILE A 350 19.11 7.95 15.76
N VAL A 351 19.26 6.76 15.20
CA VAL A 351 20.04 5.70 15.88
C VAL A 351 21.54 5.92 15.82
N SER A 352 22.06 6.70 14.86
CA SER A 352 23.46 7.13 14.83
C SER A 352 23.75 8.30 15.76
N GLY A 353 22.71 9.02 16.22
CA GLY A 353 22.85 10.23 17.04
C GLY A 353 23.20 11.48 16.23
N GLU A 354 22.95 11.47 14.93
CA GLU A 354 23.24 12.56 13.97
C GLU A 354 21.98 13.35 13.59
N ALA A 355 20.80 12.99 14.15
CA ALA A 355 19.53 13.60 13.79
C ALA A 355 19.39 15.02 14.36
N ASP A 356 18.89 15.95 13.52
CA ASP A 356 18.32 17.22 13.97
C ASP A 356 17.05 16.96 14.80
N ASP A 357 16.70 17.90 15.68
CA ASP A 357 15.52 17.77 16.56
C ASP A 357 14.17 17.74 15.80
N GLN A 358 14.14 18.28 14.60
CA GLN A 358 12.97 18.29 13.69
C GLN A 358 13.34 17.67 12.36
N LEU A 359 12.68 16.56 12.04
CA LEU A 359 12.79 15.85 10.78
C LEU A 359 11.45 15.91 10.04
N SER A 360 11.36 15.31 8.86
CA SER A 360 10.11 15.33 8.08
C SER A 360 9.04 14.36 8.60
N CYS A 361 9.47 13.26 9.24
CA CYS A 361 8.60 12.21 9.77
C CYS A 361 8.66 12.08 11.31
N PHE A 362 9.67 12.67 11.94
CA PHE A 362 9.88 12.60 13.39
C PHE A 362 10.27 13.95 13.97
N TYR A 363 10.01 14.13 15.25
CA TYR A 363 10.53 15.24 16.04
C TYR A 363 10.96 14.77 17.42
N ARG A 364 12.00 15.41 17.99
CA ARG A 364 12.47 15.14 19.33
C ARG A 364 11.55 15.78 20.36
N VAL A 365 11.13 15.02 21.37
CA VAL A 365 10.32 15.51 22.48
C VAL A 365 11.26 16.18 23.49
N LYS A 366 11.05 17.48 23.79
CA LYS A 366 11.88 18.31 24.66
C LYS A 366 11.18 18.69 25.96
#